data_5ebe67ff148ea146f28f4712d922d36f
#
_entry.id   5ebe67ff148ea146f28f4712d922d36f
#
_cell.length_a   1.000
_cell.length_b   1.000
_cell.length_c   1.000
_cell.angle_alpha   90.00
_cell.angle_beta   90.00
_cell.angle_gamma   90.00
#
_symmetry.space_group_name_H-M   'P 1'
#
loop_
_entity.id
_entity.type
_entity.pdbx_description
1 polymer ?
#
loop_
_entity_poly.entity_id
_entity_poly.type
_entity_poly.pdbx_seq_one_letter_code
_entity_poly.pdbx_strand_id
1 'polypeptide(L)'
;MEKRPILISVAMQSELSSLVNKLDNKKERKILNYRAYEGFINSYPVVILETQVGLVNTAISLTKAVDIYNPVAIINQGTAGSHEYNVRKFDIVIGKTVVNINSIKTNVMQLGRGLNPLDWQIKEFISDAKDEVIVYEASEEMVELAEKISDKYTYGKLHTLRIGSGDVWNREIDRIKWINKTLKTSCEEMESMSVYKIANMNNIPVLAIKVISNNEILGEKFDVLTAEACQEFVYEYIKEYIKLLKENKGSK
;
A
#
# COMPACT_ATOMS: atom_id res chain seq x y z
N MET A 1 -17.48 14.66 -20.74
CA MET A 1 -17.42 13.88 -19.50
C MET A 1 -16.22 14.35 -18.69
N GLU A 2 -16.43 14.65 -17.44
CA GLU A 2 -15.37 15.02 -16.51
C GLU A 2 -14.38 13.84 -16.35
N LYS A 3 -13.08 14.12 -16.32
CA LYS A 3 -12.06 13.04 -16.20
C LYS A 3 -12.13 12.43 -14.82
N ARG A 4 -12.22 11.10 -14.73
CA ARG A 4 -12.13 10.36 -13.49
C ARG A 4 -10.71 10.54 -12.89
N PRO A 5 -10.55 10.82 -11.58
CA PRO A 5 -9.26 11.11 -10.99
C PRO A 5 -8.41 9.84 -10.77
N ILE A 6 -7.10 10.04 -10.59
CA ILE A 6 -6.24 9.06 -9.90
C ILE A 6 -6.45 9.28 -8.40
N LEU A 7 -6.74 8.22 -7.64
CA LEU A 7 -6.90 8.27 -6.20
C LEU A 7 -5.65 7.73 -5.50
N ILE A 8 -5.09 8.53 -4.60
CA ILE A 8 -3.91 8.15 -3.82
C ILE A 8 -4.35 7.94 -2.37
N SER A 9 -4.17 6.73 -1.86
CA SER A 9 -4.47 6.33 -0.48
C SER A 9 -3.20 6.41 0.35
N VAL A 10 -3.26 7.17 1.46
CA VAL A 10 -2.12 7.45 2.35
C VAL A 10 -2.57 7.41 3.79
N ALA A 11 -1.80 6.80 4.68
CA ALA A 11 -2.22 6.64 6.07
C ALA A 11 -2.02 7.87 6.93
N MET A 12 -0.90 8.57 6.78
CA MET A 12 -0.42 9.58 7.73
C MET A 12 -0.02 10.90 7.07
N GLN A 13 -0.10 11.99 7.85
CA GLN A 13 0.29 13.32 7.41
C GLN A 13 1.76 13.38 6.92
N SER A 14 2.67 12.69 7.58
CA SER A 14 4.09 12.61 7.18
C SER A 14 4.30 11.97 5.81
N GLU A 15 3.37 11.14 5.39
CA GLU A 15 3.43 10.42 4.12
C GLU A 15 2.75 11.15 2.97
N LEU A 16 2.02 12.26 3.20
CA LEU A 16 1.26 12.95 2.16
C LEU A 16 1.61 14.42 1.96
N SER A 17 2.23 15.08 2.94
CA SER A 17 2.37 16.55 2.93
C SER A 17 3.17 17.09 1.74
N SER A 18 4.26 16.43 1.36
CA SER A 18 5.06 16.82 0.19
C SER A 18 4.26 16.66 -1.11
N LEU A 19 3.52 15.55 -1.25
CA LEU A 19 2.72 15.29 -2.45
C LEU A 19 1.52 16.23 -2.56
N VAL A 20 0.84 16.53 -1.45
CA VAL A 20 -0.26 17.51 -1.39
C VAL A 20 0.20 18.91 -1.82
N ASN A 21 1.43 19.29 -1.48
CA ASN A 21 2.00 20.58 -1.87
C ASN A 21 2.31 20.67 -3.38
N LYS A 22 2.38 19.54 -4.08
CA LYS A 22 2.59 19.47 -5.53
C LYS A 22 1.29 19.48 -6.35
N LEU A 23 0.12 19.55 -5.70
CA LEU A 23 -1.16 19.66 -6.37
C LEU A 23 -1.42 21.11 -6.84
N ASP A 24 -1.72 21.29 -8.12
CA ASP A 24 -2.26 22.53 -8.66
C ASP A 24 -3.73 22.68 -8.25
N ASN A 25 -4.17 23.91 -7.96
CA ASN A 25 -5.55 24.25 -7.58
C ASN A 25 -6.09 23.41 -6.41
N LYS A 26 -5.25 23.13 -5.44
CA LYS A 26 -5.53 22.30 -4.28
C LYS A 26 -6.76 22.77 -3.50
N LYS A 27 -7.67 21.85 -3.18
CA LYS A 27 -8.81 22.04 -2.28
C LYS A 27 -8.85 20.91 -1.26
N GLU A 28 -9.08 21.25 0.00
CA GLU A 28 -9.34 20.24 1.03
C GLU A 28 -10.84 19.96 1.11
N ARG A 29 -11.19 18.69 1.28
CA ARG A 29 -12.54 18.19 1.50
C ARG A 29 -12.54 17.15 2.61
N LYS A 30 -13.63 17.09 3.37
CA LYS A 30 -13.87 15.97 4.30
C LYS A 30 -14.79 14.93 3.65
N ILE A 31 -14.38 13.67 3.77
CA ILE A 31 -15.16 12.48 3.42
C ILE A 31 -15.40 11.73 4.71
N LEU A 32 -16.62 11.78 5.25
CA LEU A 32 -16.85 11.43 6.64
C LEU A 32 -15.93 12.30 7.54
N ASN A 33 -15.07 11.68 8.35
CA ASN A 33 -14.08 12.37 9.17
C ASN A 33 -12.65 12.33 8.61
N TYR A 34 -12.49 11.82 7.39
CA TYR A 34 -11.19 11.71 6.73
C TYR A 34 -10.93 12.91 5.82
N ARG A 35 -9.67 13.35 5.73
CA ARG A 35 -9.28 14.44 4.85
C ARG A 35 -8.99 13.92 3.44
N ALA A 36 -9.48 14.63 2.45
CA ALA A 36 -9.14 14.41 1.05
C ALA A 36 -8.67 15.74 0.45
N TYR A 37 -7.64 15.68 -0.37
CA TYR A 37 -7.07 16.82 -1.08
C TYR A 37 -7.30 16.61 -2.58
N GLU A 38 -8.17 17.44 -3.16
CA GLU A 38 -8.48 17.43 -4.58
C GLU A 38 -7.57 18.43 -5.29
N GLY A 39 -7.07 18.11 -6.48
CA GLY A 39 -6.25 19.01 -7.28
C GLY A 39 -5.85 18.40 -8.61
N PHE A 40 -4.79 18.91 -9.20
CA PHE A 40 -4.31 18.47 -10.50
C PHE A 40 -2.80 18.23 -10.48
N ILE A 41 -2.35 17.24 -11.26
CA ILE A 41 -0.95 17.05 -11.65
C ILE A 41 -0.94 16.97 -13.19
N ASN A 42 -0.13 17.81 -13.85
CA ASN A 42 -0.10 17.89 -15.33
C ASN A 42 -1.50 18.02 -15.96
N SER A 43 -2.37 18.84 -15.36
CA SER A 43 -3.77 19.08 -15.77
C SER A 43 -4.64 17.81 -15.74
N TYR A 44 -4.27 16.79 -14.99
CA TYR A 44 -5.05 15.58 -14.75
C TYR A 44 -5.57 15.59 -13.29
N PRO A 45 -6.86 15.28 -13.06
CA PRO A 45 -7.42 15.30 -11.71
C PRO A 45 -6.80 14.21 -10.84
N VAL A 46 -6.39 14.59 -9.63
CA VAL A 46 -5.80 13.74 -8.61
C VAL A 46 -6.48 14.01 -7.28
N VAL A 47 -6.76 12.95 -6.54
CA VAL A 47 -7.29 13.01 -5.18
C VAL A 47 -6.33 12.27 -4.25
N ILE A 48 -5.88 12.93 -3.19
CA ILE A 48 -5.08 12.31 -2.13
C ILE A 48 -5.99 12.15 -0.91
N LEU A 49 -6.23 10.90 -0.50
CA LEU A 49 -7.06 10.55 0.65
C LEU A 49 -6.18 10.17 1.84
N GLU A 50 -6.31 10.88 2.95
CA GLU A 50 -5.71 10.50 4.22
C GLU A 50 -6.64 9.50 4.93
N THR A 51 -6.25 8.22 4.89
CA THR A 51 -7.09 7.12 5.38
C THR A 51 -7.00 6.93 6.89
N GLN A 52 -5.98 7.48 7.53
CA GLN A 52 -5.48 7.06 8.84
C GLN A 52 -4.93 5.62 8.81
N VAL A 53 -4.21 5.24 9.88
CA VAL A 53 -3.54 3.94 9.96
C VAL A 53 -4.55 2.82 10.16
N GLY A 54 -4.31 1.69 9.48
CA GLY A 54 -4.97 0.42 9.72
C GLY A 54 -6.04 0.04 8.70
N LEU A 55 -6.32 -1.27 8.66
CA LEU A 55 -7.21 -1.89 7.67
C LEU A 55 -8.63 -1.34 7.72
N VAL A 56 -9.17 -1.13 8.93
CA VAL A 56 -10.56 -0.67 9.11
C VAL A 56 -10.72 0.78 8.65
N ASN A 57 -9.81 1.67 9.06
CA ASN A 57 -9.82 3.07 8.65
C ASN A 57 -9.71 3.20 7.14
N THR A 58 -8.77 2.46 6.54
CA THR A 58 -8.58 2.42 5.09
C THR A 58 -9.82 1.89 4.38
N ALA A 59 -10.44 0.81 4.88
CA ALA A 59 -11.63 0.25 4.27
C ALA A 59 -12.80 1.23 4.25
N ILE A 60 -13.07 1.91 5.38
CA ILE A 60 -14.18 2.86 5.48
C ILE A 60 -13.96 4.06 4.56
N SER A 61 -12.80 4.70 4.67
CA SER A 61 -12.49 5.93 3.94
C SER A 61 -12.39 5.72 2.44
N LEU A 62 -11.68 4.65 2.04
CA LEU A 62 -11.44 4.34 0.63
C LEU A 62 -12.72 3.89 -0.09
N THR A 63 -13.55 3.05 0.53
CA THR A 63 -14.85 2.66 -0.06
C THR A 63 -15.70 3.90 -0.34
N LYS A 64 -15.76 4.82 0.62
CA LYS A 64 -16.53 6.05 0.42
C LYS A 64 -15.93 6.96 -0.64
N ALA A 65 -14.61 7.05 -0.73
CA ALA A 65 -13.92 7.81 -1.77
C ALA A 65 -14.12 7.21 -3.17
N VAL A 66 -14.10 5.89 -3.29
CA VAL A 66 -14.39 5.19 -4.56
C VAL A 66 -15.80 5.50 -5.05
N ASP A 67 -16.80 5.47 -4.16
CA ASP A 67 -18.19 5.83 -4.49
C ASP A 67 -18.32 7.28 -5.00
N ILE A 68 -17.59 8.21 -4.38
CA ILE A 68 -17.70 9.63 -4.70
C ILE A 68 -16.96 9.97 -5.98
N TYR A 69 -15.74 9.45 -6.15
CA TYR A 69 -14.81 9.90 -7.21
C TYR A 69 -14.76 8.96 -8.41
N ASN A 70 -15.20 7.71 -8.27
CA ASN A 70 -15.10 6.71 -9.32
C ASN A 70 -13.71 6.72 -10.01
N PRO A 71 -12.61 6.50 -9.28
CA PRO A 71 -11.26 6.74 -9.77
C PRO A 71 -10.89 5.82 -10.95
N VAL A 72 -9.96 6.26 -11.82
CA VAL A 72 -9.41 5.43 -12.90
C VAL A 72 -8.37 4.44 -12.41
N ALA A 73 -7.71 4.75 -11.30
CA ALA A 73 -6.71 3.91 -10.65
C ALA A 73 -6.56 4.32 -9.19
N ILE A 74 -6.10 3.38 -8.35
CA ILE A 74 -5.75 3.62 -6.95
C ILE A 74 -4.27 3.35 -6.75
N ILE A 75 -3.55 4.31 -6.15
CA ILE A 75 -2.16 4.16 -5.71
C ILE A 75 -2.17 4.21 -4.20
N ASN A 76 -1.67 3.15 -3.54
CA ASN A 76 -1.45 3.16 -2.11
C ASN A 76 0.04 3.43 -1.84
N GLN A 77 0.34 4.56 -1.22
CA GLN A 77 1.72 4.88 -0.88
C GLN A 77 1.90 5.04 0.62
N GLY A 78 3.12 4.86 1.10
CA GLY A 78 3.48 5.04 2.50
C GLY A 78 4.75 4.29 2.89
N THR A 79 4.94 4.10 4.19
CA THR A 79 6.09 3.42 4.77
C THR A 79 5.81 1.94 5.05
N ALA A 80 6.86 1.12 5.14
CA ALA A 80 6.78 -0.30 5.50
C ALA A 80 8.01 -0.74 6.30
N GLY A 81 7.86 -1.81 7.10
CA GLY A 81 8.95 -2.50 7.78
C GLY A 81 9.46 -3.67 6.93
N SER A 82 10.78 -3.83 6.78
CA SER A 82 11.37 -4.91 5.99
C SER A 82 11.35 -6.25 6.71
N HIS A 83 11.14 -7.33 5.96
CA HIS A 83 11.25 -8.73 6.38
C HIS A 83 12.55 -9.42 5.90
N GLU A 84 13.41 -8.70 5.18
CA GLU A 84 14.58 -9.26 4.50
C GLU A 84 15.87 -8.48 4.79
N TYR A 85 17.03 -9.18 4.77
CA TYR A 85 18.34 -8.55 4.97
C TYR A 85 18.76 -7.61 3.84
N ASN A 86 18.31 -7.88 2.62
CA ASN A 86 18.70 -7.18 1.39
C ASN A 86 17.71 -6.10 0.94
N VAL A 87 16.60 -5.93 1.65
CA VAL A 87 15.62 -4.87 1.44
C VAL A 87 15.77 -3.86 2.58
N ARG A 88 16.40 -2.72 2.30
CA ARG A 88 16.95 -1.79 3.30
C ARG A 88 16.15 -0.50 3.40
N LYS A 89 16.42 0.27 4.47
CA LYS A 89 15.86 1.63 4.57
C LYS A 89 16.13 2.43 3.30
N PHE A 90 15.14 3.22 2.90
CA PHE A 90 15.05 3.94 1.64
C PHE A 90 14.83 3.07 0.40
N ASP A 91 14.89 1.75 0.46
CA ASP A 91 14.44 0.95 -0.69
C ASP A 91 12.93 1.08 -0.88
N ILE A 92 12.47 1.08 -2.14
CA ILE A 92 11.05 1.03 -2.49
C ILE A 92 10.65 -0.41 -2.80
N VAL A 93 9.53 -0.82 -2.25
CA VAL A 93 8.81 -2.05 -2.61
C VAL A 93 7.57 -1.70 -3.43
N ILE A 94 7.56 -2.13 -4.67
CA ILE A 94 6.39 -2.19 -5.53
C ILE A 94 5.63 -3.46 -5.17
N GLY A 95 4.44 -3.29 -4.63
CA GLY A 95 3.60 -4.39 -4.17
C GLY A 95 2.95 -5.15 -5.32
N LYS A 96 3.72 -6.02 -5.99
CA LYS A 96 3.15 -6.90 -7.03
C LYS A 96 1.99 -7.73 -6.53
N THR A 97 2.12 -8.22 -5.29
CA THR A 97 1.07 -8.96 -4.59
C THR A 97 0.97 -8.51 -3.13
N VAL A 98 -0.22 -8.64 -2.57
CA VAL A 98 -0.51 -8.34 -1.16
C VAL A 98 -1.20 -9.53 -0.51
N VAL A 99 -0.84 -9.83 0.73
CA VAL A 99 -1.44 -10.90 1.55
C VAL A 99 -1.76 -10.38 2.95
N ASN A 100 -2.91 -10.81 3.50
CA ASN A 100 -3.26 -10.49 4.88
C ASN A 100 -2.40 -11.31 5.85
N ILE A 101 -1.67 -10.64 6.74
CA ILE A 101 -0.82 -11.29 7.76
C ILE A 101 -1.47 -11.35 9.15
N ASN A 102 -2.69 -10.83 9.29
CA ASN A 102 -3.38 -10.68 10.58
C ASN A 102 -4.72 -11.42 10.68
N SER A 103 -5.10 -12.18 9.66
CA SER A 103 -6.23 -13.12 9.75
C SER A 103 -5.71 -14.45 10.30
N ILE A 104 -5.95 -14.72 11.59
CA ILE A 104 -5.24 -15.76 12.34
C ILE A 104 -6.21 -16.79 12.90
N LYS A 105 -5.86 -18.07 12.71
CA LYS A 105 -6.44 -19.21 13.42
C LYS A 105 -5.42 -19.76 14.39
N THR A 106 -5.79 -19.84 15.67
CA THR A 106 -4.93 -20.41 16.72
C THR A 106 -5.28 -21.86 17.01
N ASN A 107 -4.34 -22.59 17.56
CA ASN A 107 -4.60 -23.95 18.05
C ASN A 107 -5.45 -23.92 19.34
N VAL A 108 -6.24 -24.96 19.55
CA VAL A 108 -6.93 -25.16 20.84
C VAL A 108 -5.88 -25.55 21.89
N MET A 109 -5.78 -24.75 22.95
CA MET A 109 -4.85 -25.01 24.07
C MET A 109 -5.61 -25.12 25.38
N GLN A 110 -5.07 -25.90 26.32
CA GLN A 110 -5.61 -26.00 27.69
C GLN A 110 -5.32 -24.72 28.47
N LEU A 111 -6.18 -24.39 29.43
CA LEU A 111 -6.02 -23.26 30.33
C LEU A 111 -4.63 -23.27 30.97
N GLY A 112 -3.92 -22.12 30.93
CA GLY A 112 -2.59 -21.93 31.51
C GLY A 112 -1.43 -22.43 30.65
N ARG A 113 -1.67 -23.00 29.46
CA ARG A 113 -0.59 -23.45 28.56
C ARG A 113 -0.03 -22.33 27.67
N GLY A 114 -0.75 -21.24 27.50
CA GLY A 114 -0.36 -20.14 26.63
C GLY A 114 -0.35 -20.50 25.14
N LEU A 115 0.13 -19.59 24.32
CA LEU A 115 0.24 -19.77 22.87
C LEU A 115 1.65 -19.41 22.42
N ASN A 116 2.18 -20.18 21.46
CA ASN A 116 3.34 -19.79 20.69
C ASN A 116 2.88 -19.12 19.38
N PRO A 117 3.15 -17.82 19.16
CA PRO A 117 2.74 -17.13 17.94
C PRO A 117 3.28 -17.73 16.63
N LEU A 118 4.35 -18.52 16.70
CA LEU A 118 4.92 -19.24 15.55
C LEU A 118 4.08 -20.45 15.11
N ASP A 119 3.16 -20.91 15.97
CA ASP A 119 2.23 -22.00 15.66
C ASP A 119 0.90 -21.47 15.08
N TRP A 120 0.73 -20.17 14.97
CA TRP A 120 -0.50 -19.57 14.44
C TRP A 120 -0.60 -19.77 12.93
N GLN A 121 -1.80 -20.14 12.48
CA GLN A 121 -2.09 -20.28 11.05
C GLN A 121 -2.66 -18.98 10.53
N ILE A 122 -2.09 -18.44 9.45
CA ILE A 122 -2.65 -17.27 8.75
C ILE A 122 -3.60 -17.78 7.68
N LYS A 123 -4.88 -17.39 7.78
CA LYS A 123 -5.94 -17.82 6.88
C LYS A 123 -7.04 -16.78 6.84
N GLU A 124 -7.55 -16.48 5.66
CA GLU A 124 -8.79 -15.73 5.55
C GLU A 124 -9.98 -16.68 5.66
N PHE A 125 -10.93 -16.31 6.53
CA PHE A 125 -12.19 -17.02 6.68
C PHE A 125 -13.14 -16.54 5.58
N ILE A 126 -13.27 -17.35 4.52
CA ILE A 126 -14.27 -17.15 3.48
C ILE A 126 -15.51 -17.98 3.88
N SER A 127 -16.72 -17.46 3.63
CA SER A 127 -17.98 -18.15 4.00
C SER A 127 -17.94 -19.65 3.65
N ASP A 128 -18.50 -20.48 4.51
CA ASP A 128 -18.84 -21.88 4.28
C ASP A 128 -17.72 -22.88 4.11
N ALA A 129 -16.60 -22.77 4.83
CA ALA A 129 -15.64 -23.86 5.06
C ALA A 129 -14.32 -23.87 4.26
N LYS A 130 -13.95 -22.83 3.55
CA LYS A 130 -12.60 -22.77 3.00
C LYS A 130 -11.76 -21.72 3.72
N ASP A 131 -10.81 -22.21 4.49
CA ASP A 131 -9.75 -21.41 5.08
C ASP A 131 -8.62 -21.29 4.03
N GLU A 132 -8.42 -20.15 3.40
CA GLU A 132 -7.38 -19.96 2.39
C GLU A 132 -6.54 -18.71 2.67
N VAL A 133 -5.28 -18.73 2.24
CA VAL A 133 -4.49 -17.52 2.13
C VAL A 133 -4.82 -16.88 0.78
N ILE A 134 -5.51 -15.74 0.83
CA ILE A 134 -5.84 -15.00 -0.39
C ILE A 134 -4.71 -14.04 -0.71
N VAL A 135 -4.28 -14.08 -1.97
CA VAL A 135 -3.28 -13.15 -2.52
C VAL A 135 -3.97 -12.24 -3.52
N TYR A 136 -3.88 -10.93 -3.30
CA TYR A 136 -4.39 -9.93 -4.23
C TYR A 136 -3.24 -9.41 -5.09
N GLU A 137 -3.52 -9.21 -6.37
CA GLU A 137 -2.53 -8.78 -7.36
C GLU A 137 -2.70 -7.31 -7.72
N ALA A 138 -1.58 -6.66 -8.02
CA ALA A 138 -1.55 -5.33 -8.61
C ALA A 138 -1.95 -5.38 -10.09
N SER A 139 -2.26 -4.23 -10.67
CA SER A 139 -2.34 -4.08 -12.12
C SER A 139 -0.96 -4.24 -12.75
N GLU A 140 -0.81 -5.19 -13.69
CA GLU A 140 0.45 -5.49 -14.35
C GLU A 140 1.03 -4.26 -15.07
N GLU A 141 0.20 -3.53 -15.83
CA GLU A 141 0.60 -2.28 -16.49
C GLU A 141 1.16 -1.24 -15.51
N MET A 142 0.60 -1.16 -14.30
CA MET A 142 1.07 -0.24 -13.26
C MET A 142 2.40 -0.69 -12.66
N VAL A 143 2.62 -2.00 -12.52
CA VAL A 143 3.90 -2.58 -12.04
C VAL A 143 5.00 -2.34 -13.09
N GLU A 144 4.76 -2.67 -14.35
CA GLU A 144 5.70 -2.47 -15.45
C GLU A 144 6.13 -1.00 -15.58
N LEU A 145 5.18 -0.07 -15.42
CA LEU A 145 5.50 1.35 -15.42
C LEU A 145 6.43 1.73 -14.26
N ALA A 146 6.21 1.21 -13.06
CA ALA A 146 7.06 1.50 -11.90
C ALA A 146 8.48 0.96 -12.11
N GLU A 147 8.62 -0.22 -12.67
CA GLU A 147 9.91 -0.82 -13.02
C GLU A 147 10.64 -0.01 -14.11
N LYS A 148 9.91 0.42 -15.13
CA LYS A 148 10.46 1.23 -16.24
C LYS A 148 11.05 2.55 -15.79
N ILE A 149 10.50 3.16 -14.74
CA ILE A 149 10.96 4.46 -14.24
C ILE A 149 11.82 4.34 -12.96
N SER A 150 12.31 3.16 -12.66
CA SER A 150 13.09 2.90 -11.45
C SER A 150 14.35 3.76 -11.31
N ASP A 151 14.91 4.19 -12.43
CA ASP A 151 16.07 5.12 -12.51
C ASP A 151 15.76 6.53 -11.97
N LYS A 152 14.50 6.92 -11.87
CA LYS A 152 14.06 8.18 -11.24
C LYS A 152 14.12 8.16 -9.72
N TYR A 153 14.32 6.99 -9.11
CA TYR A 153 14.48 6.85 -7.68
C TYR A 153 15.96 6.71 -7.32
N THR A 154 16.51 7.65 -6.56
CA THR A 154 17.95 7.74 -6.29
C THR A 154 18.33 7.53 -4.83
N TYR A 155 17.36 7.37 -3.92
CA TYR A 155 17.62 7.21 -2.48
C TYR A 155 17.96 5.78 -2.07
N GLY A 156 17.52 4.79 -2.86
CA GLY A 156 17.72 3.36 -2.62
C GLY A 156 17.42 2.55 -3.87
N LYS A 157 17.15 1.28 -3.69
CA LYS A 157 16.75 0.36 -4.77
C LYS A 157 15.25 0.25 -4.87
N LEU A 158 14.77 -0.13 -6.06
CA LEU A 158 13.37 -0.49 -6.28
C LEU A 158 13.28 -2.01 -6.43
N HIS A 159 12.33 -2.61 -5.72
CA HIS A 159 12.06 -4.03 -5.71
C HIS A 159 10.58 -4.30 -6.02
N THR A 160 10.29 -5.28 -6.86
CA THR A 160 8.92 -5.75 -7.14
C THR A 160 8.67 -7.02 -6.35
N LEU A 161 7.94 -6.91 -5.23
CA LEU A 161 7.85 -7.96 -4.21
C LEU A 161 6.43 -8.10 -3.65
N ARG A 162 6.27 -9.03 -2.68
CA ARG A 162 5.03 -9.24 -1.94
C ARG A 162 5.01 -8.45 -0.63
N ILE A 163 3.92 -7.73 -0.39
CA ILE A 163 3.65 -7.00 0.85
C ILE A 163 2.78 -7.87 1.78
N GLY A 164 3.16 -7.97 3.04
CA GLY A 164 2.29 -8.40 4.13
C GLY A 164 1.52 -7.21 4.67
N SER A 165 0.20 -7.32 4.81
CA SER A 165 -0.63 -6.22 5.31
C SER A 165 -1.52 -6.69 6.45
N GLY A 166 -1.55 -5.93 7.56
CA GLY A 166 -2.35 -6.27 8.74
C GLY A 166 -2.17 -5.26 9.86
N ASP A 167 -3.15 -5.17 10.77
CA ASP A 167 -3.13 -4.23 11.91
C ASP A 167 -2.15 -4.71 12.99
N VAL A 168 -0.89 -4.81 12.62
CA VAL A 168 0.21 -5.25 13.48
C VAL A 168 1.52 -4.61 13.06
N TRP A 169 2.33 -4.23 14.04
CA TRP A 169 3.73 -3.87 13.85
C TRP A 169 4.59 -4.96 14.50
N ASN A 170 5.09 -5.88 13.70
CA ASN A 170 5.93 -6.95 14.21
C ASN A 170 7.33 -6.43 14.55
N ARG A 171 7.77 -6.67 15.79
CA ARG A 171 9.10 -6.31 16.29
C ARG A 171 9.87 -7.51 16.80
N GLU A 172 9.27 -8.69 16.71
CA GLU A 172 9.89 -9.97 17.07
C GLU A 172 10.52 -10.59 15.82
N ILE A 173 11.83 -10.75 15.81
CA ILE A 173 12.60 -11.22 14.66
C ILE A 173 12.14 -12.62 14.23
N ASP A 174 11.84 -13.51 15.16
CA ASP A 174 11.37 -14.86 14.86
C ASP A 174 10.00 -14.82 14.16
N ARG A 175 9.09 -13.94 14.60
CA ARG A 175 7.79 -13.74 13.95
C ARG A 175 7.94 -13.17 12.56
N ILE A 176 8.78 -12.15 12.38
CA ILE A 176 9.08 -11.55 11.07
C ILE A 176 9.61 -12.60 10.10
N LYS A 177 10.60 -13.39 10.53
CA LYS A 177 11.17 -14.47 9.72
C LYS A 177 10.16 -15.58 9.40
N TRP A 178 9.29 -15.89 10.36
CA TRP A 178 8.23 -16.87 10.16
C TRP A 178 7.21 -16.39 9.10
N ILE A 179 6.77 -15.13 9.17
CA ILE A 179 5.86 -14.51 8.19
C ILE A 179 6.52 -14.50 6.80
N ASN A 180 7.76 -14.02 6.69
CA ASN A 180 8.52 -14.03 5.44
C ASN A 180 8.61 -15.44 4.84
N LYS A 181 9.01 -16.44 5.64
CA LYS A 181 9.15 -17.82 5.19
C LYS A 181 7.82 -18.43 4.74
N THR A 182 6.75 -18.21 5.52
CA THR A 182 5.43 -18.85 5.33
C THR A 182 4.65 -18.20 4.20
N LEU A 183 4.62 -16.87 4.15
CA LEU A 183 3.78 -16.10 3.22
C LEU A 183 4.58 -15.46 2.08
N LYS A 184 5.92 -15.57 2.11
CA LYS A 184 6.83 -14.97 1.12
C LYS A 184 6.70 -13.44 1.03
N THR A 185 6.44 -12.79 2.17
CA THR A 185 6.36 -11.33 2.27
C THR A 185 7.75 -10.74 2.43
N SER A 186 8.05 -9.65 1.76
CA SER A 186 9.34 -8.95 1.85
C SER A 186 9.31 -7.73 2.75
N CYS A 187 8.12 -7.23 3.03
CA CYS A 187 7.86 -6.16 4.01
C CYS A 187 6.44 -6.25 4.55
N GLU A 188 6.15 -5.44 5.58
CA GLU A 188 4.81 -5.32 6.14
C GLU A 188 4.38 -3.87 6.34
N GLU A 189 3.07 -3.65 6.25
CA GLU A 189 2.40 -2.39 6.52
C GLU A 189 0.93 -2.66 6.91
N MET A 190 0.08 -1.63 7.04
CA MET A 190 -1.22 -1.76 7.69
C MET A 190 -2.43 -1.36 6.81
N GLU A 191 -2.30 -1.15 5.51
CA GLU A 191 -3.35 -0.61 4.63
C GLU A 191 -3.60 -1.37 3.33
N SER A 192 -2.55 -1.87 2.68
CA SER A 192 -2.61 -2.39 1.31
C SER A 192 -3.61 -3.51 1.13
N MET A 193 -3.84 -4.34 2.14
CA MET A 193 -4.85 -5.41 2.06
C MET A 193 -6.25 -4.84 1.80
N SER A 194 -6.65 -3.80 2.53
CA SER A 194 -7.93 -3.12 2.32
C SER A 194 -7.99 -2.44 0.96
N VAL A 195 -6.88 -1.79 0.55
CA VAL A 195 -6.80 -1.10 -0.74
C VAL A 195 -6.97 -2.06 -1.90
N TYR A 196 -6.22 -3.16 -1.91
CA TYR A 196 -6.28 -4.14 -2.99
C TYR A 196 -7.64 -4.84 -3.06
N LYS A 197 -8.19 -5.22 -1.90
CA LYS A 197 -9.51 -5.85 -1.84
C LYS A 197 -10.60 -4.94 -2.42
N ILE A 198 -10.63 -3.67 -2.03
CA ILE A 198 -11.60 -2.69 -2.52
C ILE A 198 -11.41 -2.45 -4.03
N ALA A 199 -10.18 -2.26 -4.48
CA ALA A 199 -9.88 -2.04 -5.88
C ALA A 199 -10.31 -3.22 -6.76
N ASN A 200 -9.97 -4.46 -6.36
CA ASN A 200 -10.36 -5.68 -7.07
C ASN A 200 -11.90 -5.85 -7.12
N MET A 201 -12.61 -5.61 -6.01
CA MET A 201 -14.08 -5.69 -5.99
C MET A 201 -14.76 -4.68 -6.90
N ASN A 202 -14.10 -3.55 -7.19
CA ASN A 202 -14.61 -2.48 -8.06
C ASN A 202 -13.99 -2.50 -9.46
N ASN A 203 -13.15 -3.49 -9.80
CA ASN A 203 -12.41 -3.57 -11.07
C ASN A 203 -11.61 -2.28 -11.37
N ILE A 204 -10.95 -1.73 -10.36
CA ILE A 204 -10.12 -0.53 -10.46
C ILE A 204 -8.65 -0.96 -10.44
N PRO A 205 -7.81 -0.53 -11.40
CA PRO A 205 -6.37 -0.76 -11.38
C PRO A 205 -5.75 -0.25 -10.07
N VAL A 206 -4.85 -1.03 -9.49
CA VAL A 206 -4.25 -0.73 -8.18
C VAL A 206 -2.76 -1.03 -8.14
N LEU A 207 -2.02 -0.20 -7.39
CA LEU A 207 -0.61 -0.41 -7.09
C LEU A 207 -0.29 0.10 -5.68
N ALA A 208 0.46 -0.67 -4.91
CA ALA A 208 1.11 -0.19 -3.68
C ALA A 208 2.58 0.14 -3.96
N ILE A 209 3.00 1.32 -3.48
CA ILE A 209 4.39 1.82 -3.54
C ILE A 209 4.78 2.14 -2.11
N LYS A 210 5.66 1.33 -1.51
CA LYS A 210 6.05 1.46 -0.11
C LYS A 210 7.56 1.66 0.01
N VAL A 211 7.97 2.65 0.80
CA VAL A 211 9.37 2.83 1.16
C VAL A 211 9.67 2.10 2.46
N ILE A 212 10.81 1.45 2.54
CA ILE A 212 11.25 0.83 3.78
C ILE A 212 11.71 1.91 4.76
N SER A 213 11.04 1.99 5.89
CA SER A 213 11.32 2.94 6.98
C SER A 213 12.13 2.34 8.11
N ASN A 214 12.09 1.03 8.27
CA ASN A 214 12.82 0.28 9.30
C ASN A 214 13.08 -1.17 8.86
N ASN A 215 14.09 -1.78 9.50
CA ASN A 215 14.39 -3.20 9.35
C ASN A 215 14.82 -3.76 10.71
N GLU A 216 13.88 -4.39 11.43
CA GLU A 216 14.13 -4.91 12.77
C GLU A 216 15.19 -6.02 12.77
N ILE A 217 15.32 -6.80 11.68
CA ILE A 217 16.33 -7.87 11.52
C ILE A 217 17.75 -7.29 11.58
N LEU A 218 17.92 -6.07 11.09
CA LEU A 218 19.19 -5.35 11.03
C LEU A 218 19.35 -4.33 12.16
N GLY A 219 18.35 -4.19 13.04
CA GLY A 219 18.33 -3.15 14.07
C GLY A 219 18.16 -1.73 13.51
N GLU A 220 17.71 -1.59 12.28
CA GLU A 220 17.42 -0.28 11.66
C GLU A 220 16.06 0.21 12.16
N LYS A 221 16.10 1.27 12.99
CA LYS A 221 14.89 1.86 13.57
C LYS A 221 14.09 2.66 12.53
N PHE A 222 12.81 2.84 12.81
CA PHE A 222 11.90 3.67 12.02
C PHE A 222 12.48 5.06 11.76
N ASP A 223 12.40 5.49 10.50
CA ASP A 223 12.90 6.77 10.01
C ASP A 223 11.81 7.47 9.19
N VAL A 224 11.24 8.52 9.75
CA VAL A 224 10.17 9.29 9.12
C VAL A 224 10.60 10.00 7.83
N LEU A 225 11.91 10.27 7.68
CA LEU A 225 12.43 10.95 6.48
C LEU A 225 12.29 10.10 5.21
N THR A 226 12.18 8.79 5.36
CA THR A 226 11.95 7.88 4.23
C THR A 226 10.62 8.17 3.53
N ALA A 227 9.62 8.65 4.25
CA ALA A 227 8.30 8.97 3.71
C ALA A 227 8.35 10.08 2.64
N GLU A 228 9.27 11.04 2.74
CA GLU A 228 9.44 12.08 1.73
C GLU A 228 10.01 11.50 0.42
N ALA A 229 11.01 10.64 0.51
CA ALA A 229 11.58 9.96 -0.65
C ALA A 229 10.51 9.12 -1.41
N CYS A 230 9.60 8.48 -0.68
CA CYS A 230 8.45 7.78 -1.30
C CYS A 230 7.56 8.75 -2.09
N GLN A 231 7.19 9.88 -1.48
CA GLN A 231 6.32 10.89 -2.10
C GLN A 231 6.95 11.47 -3.38
N GLU A 232 8.27 11.66 -3.40
CA GLU A 232 8.99 12.13 -4.59
C GLU A 232 8.88 11.13 -5.74
N PHE A 233 9.14 9.85 -5.46
CA PHE A 233 8.99 8.80 -6.47
C PHE A 233 7.54 8.66 -6.95
N VAL A 234 6.57 8.67 -6.04
CA VAL A 234 5.15 8.58 -6.38
C VAL A 234 4.71 9.76 -7.24
N TYR A 235 5.22 10.96 -6.99
CA TYR A 235 4.95 12.11 -7.86
C TYR A 235 5.45 11.90 -9.28
N GLU A 236 6.68 11.41 -9.46
CA GLU A 236 7.21 11.06 -10.79
C GLU A 236 6.41 9.94 -11.44
N TYR A 237 6.03 8.92 -10.65
CA TYR A 237 5.18 7.82 -11.11
C TYR A 237 3.83 8.31 -11.65
N ILE A 238 3.15 9.20 -10.92
CA ILE A 238 1.86 9.77 -11.34
C ILE A 238 2.00 10.52 -12.67
N LYS A 239 3.06 11.29 -12.85
CA LYS A 239 3.32 12.03 -14.09
C LYS A 239 3.44 11.09 -15.30
N GLU A 240 4.15 9.97 -15.14
CA GLU A 240 4.32 8.99 -16.22
C GLU A 240 3.01 8.20 -16.43
N TYR A 241 2.30 7.84 -15.36
CA TYR A 241 1.01 7.17 -15.49
C TYR A 241 -0.05 8.04 -16.20
N ILE A 242 -0.04 9.36 -15.97
CA ILE A 242 -0.89 10.31 -16.71
C ILE A 242 -0.57 10.30 -18.21
N LYS A 243 0.70 10.16 -18.61
CA LYS A 243 1.07 10.05 -20.02
C LYS A 243 0.48 8.77 -20.63
N LEU A 244 0.66 7.65 -19.95
CA LEU A 244 0.10 6.35 -20.34
C LEU A 244 -1.42 6.39 -20.51
N LEU A 245 -2.15 7.02 -19.57
CA LEU A 245 -3.61 7.22 -19.67
C LEU A 245 -4.04 8.10 -20.84
N LYS A 246 -3.19 9.02 -21.30
CA LYS A 246 -3.48 9.86 -22.47
C LYS A 246 -3.24 9.11 -23.78
N GLU A 247 -2.17 8.32 -23.86
CA GLU A 247 -1.81 7.48 -25.02
C GLU A 247 -2.89 6.41 -25.29
N ASN A 248 -3.34 5.71 -24.25
CA ASN A 248 -4.39 4.69 -24.33
C ASN A 248 -5.76 5.25 -24.79
N LYS A 249 -6.02 6.57 -24.63
CA LYS A 249 -7.22 7.24 -25.13
C LYS A 249 -7.10 7.72 -26.58
N GLY A 250 -5.89 7.93 -27.08
CA GLY A 250 -5.63 8.32 -28.47
C GLY A 250 -5.69 7.16 -29.46
N SER A 251 -5.66 5.92 -28.94
CA SER A 251 -5.64 4.68 -29.74
C SER A 251 -7.02 4.01 -29.89
N LYS A 252 -8.08 4.64 -29.36
CA LYS A 252 -9.49 4.23 -29.51
C LYS A 252 -10.29 5.31 -30.24
#